data_ae46fd01a3b13aad82d9434b67090e58
#
_entry.id   ae46fd01a3b13aad82d9434b67090e58
#
_cell.length_a   1.000
_cell.length_b   1.000
_cell.length_c   1.000
_cell.angle_alpha   90.00
_cell.angle_beta   90.00
_cell.angle_gamma   90.00
#
_symmetry.space_group_name_H-M   'P 1'
#
loop_
_entity.id
_entity.type
_entity.pdbx_description
1 polymer ?
#
loop_
_entity_poly.entity_id
_entity_poly.type
_entity_poly.pdbx_seq_one_letter_code
_entity_poly.pdbx_strand_id
1 'polypeptide(L)'
;MRSRTTVIGGLNPDYICDGALNDQWHAAQVNMLTACRAFGLRAIDGPFGDFSDDEAFKAAARRVAALGYEGKWAIHPKQIPLANEVMSPPEAEVTRARRVLEALNEAAKAGKGAAQLDGKMIDMASERMARNVIAQADQIAEKSK
;
A
#
# COMPACT_ATOMS: atom_id res chain seq x y z
N MET A 1 23.60 -24.07 -11.84
CA MET A 1 24.39 -23.38 -10.80
C MET A 1 23.62 -22.15 -10.40
N ARG A 2 22.84 -22.17 -9.30
CA ARG A 2 22.04 -21.01 -8.87
C ARG A 2 22.97 -20.00 -8.21
N SER A 3 23.01 -18.78 -8.72
CA SER A 3 23.73 -17.67 -8.13
C SER A 3 23.20 -17.41 -6.72
N ARG A 4 24.04 -17.60 -5.71
CA ARG A 4 23.74 -17.15 -4.35
C ARG A 4 23.86 -15.63 -4.32
N THR A 5 22.75 -14.95 -4.43
CA THR A 5 22.71 -13.51 -4.15
C THR A 5 22.89 -13.35 -2.65
N THR A 6 24.09 -12.94 -2.21
CA THR A 6 24.32 -12.61 -0.81
C THR A 6 23.59 -11.31 -0.52
N VAL A 7 22.47 -11.41 0.17
CA VAL A 7 21.72 -10.23 0.61
C VAL A 7 22.43 -9.60 1.80
N ILE A 8 22.66 -8.31 1.74
CA ILE A 8 23.20 -7.53 2.85
C ILE A 8 22.31 -7.74 4.07
N GLY A 9 22.87 -8.29 5.15
CA GLY A 9 22.13 -8.61 6.38
C GLY A 9 21.92 -10.10 6.65
N GLY A 10 22.45 -11.01 5.82
CA GLY A 10 22.44 -12.46 6.08
C GLY A 10 21.10 -13.15 5.90
N LEU A 11 20.08 -12.46 5.41
CA LEU A 11 18.79 -13.05 5.10
C LEU A 11 18.85 -13.74 3.72
N ASN A 12 18.36 -14.98 3.65
CA ASN A 12 18.28 -15.73 2.41
C ASN A 12 16.85 -15.61 1.85
N PRO A 13 16.64 -14.92 0.72
CA PRO A 13 15.30 -14.76 0.13
C PRO A 13 14.68 -16.08 -0.34
N ASP A 14 15.50 -17.10 -0.58
CA ASP A 14 15.06 -18.43 -1.03
C ASP A 14 14.87 -19.41 0.14
N TYR A 15 14.87 -18.94 1.38
CA TYR A 15 14.70 -19.82 2.53
C TYR A 15 13.28 -20.41 2.56
N ILE A 16 13.21 -21.73 2.51
CA ILE A 16 11.96 -22.50 2.57
C ILE A 16 11.90 -23.20 3.92
N CYS A 17 10.84 -22.98 4.69
CA CYS A 17 10.52 -23.68 5.91
C CYS A 17 9.24 -24.49 5.68
N ASP A 18 9.28 -25.79 5.97
CA ASP A 18 8.14 -26.71 5.84
C ASP A 18 7.45 -26.68 4.46
N GLY A 19 8.23 -26.47 3.38
CA GLY A 19 7.74 -26.43 2.00
C GLY A 19 7.10 -25.10 1.58
N ALA A 20 7.04 -24.12 2.48
CA ALA A 20 6.54 -22.76 2.17
C ALA A 20 7.69 -21.75 2.16
N LEU A 21 7.59 -20.75 1.27
CA LEU A 21 8.47 -19.58 1.31
C LEU A 21 8.23 -18.81 2.61
N ASN A 22 9.29 -18.68 3.42
CA ASN A 22 9.23 -17.87 4.62
C ASN A 22 9.51 -16.40 4.26
N ASP A 23 8.61 -15.51 4.64
CA ASP A 23 8.79 -14.07 4.45
C ASP A 23 9.75 -13.50 5.52
N GLN A 24 11.04 -13.63 5.26
CA GLN A 24 12.09 -13.15 6.15
C GLN A 24 12.09 -11.62 6.32
N TRP A 25 11.52 -10.90 5.37
CA TRP A 25 11.49 -9.43 5.37
C TRP A 25 10.32 -8.86 6.14
N HIS A 26 9.29 -9.65 6.43
CA HIS A 26 8.05 -9.17 7.02
C HIS A 26 8.27 -8.37 8.31
N ALA A 27 9.02 -8.92 9.26
CA ALA A 27 9.28 -8.25 10.54
C ALA A 27 10.05 -6.93 10.35
N ALA A 28 11.06 -6.93 9.48
CA ALA A 28 11.83 -5.72 9.18
C ALA A 28 10.97 -4.65 8.50
N GLN A 29 10.13 -5.05 7.56
CA GLN A 29 9.20 -4.14 6.86
C GLN A 29 8.18 -3.55 7.82
N VAL A 30 7.58 -4.34 8.71
CA VAL A 30 6.64 -3.84 9.73
C VAL A 30 7.32 -2.85 10.67
N ASN A 31 8.53 -3.15 11.15
CA ASN A 31 9.29 -2.26 12.02
C ASN A 31 9.63 -0.93 11.32
N MET A 32 10.08 -0.98 10.07
CA MET A 32 10.36 0.21 9.27
C MET A 32 9.12 1.06 9.05
N LEU A 33 7.99 0.43 8.69
CA LEU A 33 6.71 1.12 8.54
C LEU A 33 6.29 1.82 9.84
N THR A 34 6.38 1.10 10.97
CA THR A 34 6.02 1.64 12.29
C THR A 34 6.87 2.87 12.63
N ALA A 35 8.19 2.79 12.40
CA ALA A 35 9.08 3.93 12.61
C ALA A 35 8.73 5.10 11.69
N CYS A 36 8.52 4.86 10.40
CA CYS A 36 8.10 5.90 9.47
C CYS A 36 6.82 6.60 9.94
N ARG A 37 5.80 5.84 10.36
CA ARG A 37 4.54 6.40 10.84
C ARG A 37 4.69 7.20 12.13
N ALA A 38 5.53 6.75 13.06
CA ALA A 38 5.81 7.46 14.32
C ALA A 38 6.44 8.84 14.10
N PHE A 39 7.24 8.98 13.05
CA PHE A 39 7.94 10.23 12.71
C PHE A 39 7.29 11.01 11.55
N GLY A 40 6.09 10.65 11.12
CA GLY A 40 5.39 11.32 10.02
C GLY A 40 6.07 11.18 8.66
N LEU A 41 6.89 10.13 8.47
CA LEU A 41 7.59 9.85 7.22
C LEU A 41 6.77 8.93 6.32
N ARG A 42 6.97 9.08 5.01
CA ARG A 42 6.40 8.15 4.03
C ARG A 42 7.24 6.87 3.99
N ALA A 43 6.59 5.72 4.07
CA ALA A 43 7.25 4.43 3.93
C ALA A 43 7.31 4.04 2.46
N ILE A 44 8.52 3.92 1.91
CA ILE A 44 8.77 3.49 0.53
C ILE A 44 9.55 2.18 0.58
N ASP A 45 9.06 1.17 -0.11
CA ASP A 45 9.73 -0.13 -0.17
C ASP A 45 10.95 -0.10 -1.09
N GLY A 46 11.90 -0.99 -0.82
CA GLY A 46 13.15 -1.13 -1.55
C GLY A 46 12.98 -1.64 -2.99
N PRO A 47 14.10 -1.75 -3.73
CA PRO A 47 14.07 -2.20 -5.11
C PRO A 47 13.76 -3.70 -5.22
N PHE A 48 13.24 -4.09 -6.38
CA PHE A 48 13.11 -5.48 -6.81
C PHE A 48 14.12 -5.74 -7.93
N GLY A 49 15.06 -6.66 -7.70
CA GLY A 49 16.26 -6.82 -8.53
C GLY A 49 15.99 -7.42 -9.92
N ASP A 50 15.00 -8.30 -10.06
CA ASP A 50 14.67 -8.91 -11.35
C ASP A 50 13.65 -8.04 -12.11
N PHE A 51 14.15 -7.18 -12.99
CA PHE A 51 13.31 -6.32 -13.84
C PHE A 51 12.68 -7.07 -15.04
N SER A 52 12.95 -8.36 -15.20
CA SER A 52 12.33 -9.19 -16.24
C SER A 52 11.06 -9.90 -15.77
N ASP A 53 10.85 -10.02 -14.48
CA ASP A 53 9.67 -10.66 -13.86
C ASP A 53 8.67 -9.63 -13.34
N ASP A 54 7.77 -9.20 -14.23
CA ASP A 54 6.74 -8.20 -13.94
C ASP A 54 5.75 -8.68 -12.88
N GLU A 55 5.38 -9.97 -12.89
CA GLU A 55 4.41 -10.50 -11.92
C GLU A 55 5.00 -10.66 -10.52
N ALA A 56 6.24 -11.08 -10.40
CA ALA A 56 6.92 -11.11 -9.11
C ALA A 56 7.13 -9.71 -8.54
N PHE A 57 7.44 -8.70 -9.41
CA PHE A 57 7.48 -7.30 -8.99
C PHE A 57 6.14 -6.84 -8.43
N LYS A 58 5.03 -7.07 -9.15
CA LYS A 58 3.68 -6.69 -8.69
C LYS A 58 3.28 -7.44 -7.42
N ALA A 59 3.60 -8.72 -7.30
CA ALA A 59 3.33 -9.50 -6.09
C ALA A 59 4.05 -8.92 -4.87
N ALA A 60 5.33 -8.58 -5.01
CA ALA A 60 6.10 -7.92 -3.96
C ALA A 60 5.51 -6.54 -3.61
N ALA A 61 5.13 -5.75 -4.62
CA ALA A 61 4.51 -4.44 -4.43
C ALA A 61 3.15 -4.55 -3.70
N ARG A 62 2.28 -5.48 -4.09
CA ARG A 62 0.97 -5.71 -3.43
C ARG A 62 1.14 -6.09 -1.96
N ARG A 63 2.14 -6.92 -1.64
CA ARG A 63 2.42 -7.32 -0.26
C ARG A 63 2.74 -6.12 0.62
N VAL A 64 3.63 -5.24 0.19
CA VAL A 64 4.01 -4.06 0.98
C VAL A 64 2.91 -2.99 0.97
N ALA A 65 2.15 -2.83 -0.11
CA ALA A 65 0.97 -1.98 -0.14
C ALA A 65 -0.07 -2.42 0.91
N ALA A 66 -0.30 -3.74 1.05
CA ALA A 66 -1.18 -4.30 2.07
C ALA A 66 -0.70 -4.03 3.51
N LEU A 67 0.61 -3.88 3.74
CA LEU A 67 1.17 -3.45 5.01
C LEU A 67 0.96 -1.94 5.27
N GLY A 68 0.77 -1.14 4.23
CA GLY A 68 0.59 0.31 4.33
C GLY A 68 1.76 1.14 3.79
N TYR A 69 2.64 0.56 2.99
CA TYR A 69 3.64 1.31 2.25
C TYR A 69 2.99 2.17 1.16
N GLU A 70 3.60 3.31 0.86
CA GLU A 70 3.07 4.31 -0.07
C GLU A 70 3.79 4.33 -1.41
N GLY A 71 4.76 3.46 -1.60
CA GLY A 71 5.52 3.38 -2.85
C GLY A 71 6.53 2.26 -2.84
N LYS A 72 7.14 2.03 -4.01
CA LYS A 72 8.19 1.06 -4.24
C LYS A 72 9.22 1.63 -5.20
N TRP A 73 10.50 1.36 -4.95
CA TRP A 73 11.57 1.79 -5.85
C TRP A 73 11.49 1.04 -7.18
N ALA A 74 11.59 1.80 -8.27
CA ALA A 74 11.78 1.27 -9.61
C ALA A 74 13.24 1.47 -10.02
N ILE A 75 13.95 0.40 -10.31
CA ILE A 75 15.33 0.41 -10.80
C ILE A 75 15.42 0.32 -12.32
N HIS A 76 14.29 0.11 -12.98
CA HIS A 76 14.18 0.05 -14.43
C HIS A 76 12.89 0.76 -14.89
N PRO A 77 12.88 1.48 -16.03
CA PRO A 77 11.70 2.19 -16.53
C PRO A 77 10.44 1.32 -16.66
N LYS A 78 10.58 0.05 -17.01
CA LYS A 78 9.46 -0.91 -17.05
C LYS A 78 8.72 -1.08 -15.72
N GLN A 79 9.42 -0.91 -14.59
CA GLN A 79 8.82 -1.08 -13.27
C GLN A 79 7.96 0.11 -12.85
N ILE A 80 8.10 1.27 -13.49
CA ILE A 80 7.33 2.47 -13.14
C ILE A 80 5.83 2.26 -13.32
N PRO A 81 5.33 1.84 -14.51
CA PRO A 81 3.90 1.59 -14.67
C PRO A 81 3.37 0.48 -13.76
N LEU A 82 4.18 -0.55 -13.49
CA LEU A 82 3.79 -1.65 -12.57
C LEU A 82 3.65 -1.15 -11.13
N ALA A 83 4.58 -0.31 -10.67
CA ALA A 83 4.49 0.31 -9.36
C ALA A 83 3.26 1.22 -9.26
N ASN A 84 3.02 2.04 -10.27
CA ASN A 84 1.85 2.93 -10.31
C ASN A 84 0.54 2.14 -10.30
N GLU A 85 0.43 1.05 -11.07
CA GLU A 85 -0.74 0.17 -11.08
C GLU A 85 -1.08 -0.36 -9.69
N VAL A 86 -0.06 -0.81 -8.94
CA VAL A 86 -0.27 -1.44 -7.62
C VAL A 86 -0.45 -0.42 -6.50
N MET A 87 0.26 0.71 -6.55
CA MET A 87 0.29 1.71 -5.48
C MET A 87 -0.80 2.78 -5.61
N SER A 88 -1.49 2.83 -6.75
CA SER A 88 -2.64 3.73 -6.92
C SER A 88 -3.88 3.12 -6.27
N PRO A 89 -4.71 3.92 -5.60
CA PRO A 89 -5.96 3.42 -5.05
C PRO A 89 -6.90 2.98 -6.18
N PRO A 90 -7.50 1.78 -6.09
CA PRO A 90 -8.48 1.33 -7.08
C PRO A 90 -9.68 2.28 -7.17
N GLU A 91 -10.24 2.46 -8.37
CA GLU A 91 -11.40 3.34 -8.57
C GLU A 91 -12.60 2.99 -7.68
N ALA A 92 -12.82 1.69 -7.44
CA ALA A 92 -13.85 1.22 -6.52
C ALA A 92 -13.63 1.72 -5.07
N GLU A 93 -12.36 1.80 -4.63
CA GLU A 93 -12.00 2.31 -3.31
C GLU A 93 -12.21 3.82 -3.24
N VAL A 94 -11.83 4.56 -4.28
CA VAL A 94 -12.07 6.01 -4.37
C VAL A 94 -13.57 6.31 -4.35
N THR A 95 -14.36 5.57 -5.12
CA THR A 95 -15.82 5.70 -5.14
C THR A 95 -16.43 5.42 -3.77
N ARG A 96 -15.98 4.36 -3.10
CA ARG A 96 -16.42 4.06 -1.74
C ARG A 96 -16.03 5.15 -0.76
N ALA A 97 -14.82 5.69 -0.86
CA ALA A 97 -14.35 6.78 -0.01
C ALA A 97 -15.24 8.03 -0.15
N ARG A 98 -15.65 8.40 -1.36
CA ARG A 98 -16.60 9.49 -1.60
C ARG A 98 -17.95 9.24 -0.93
N ARG A 99 -18.49 8.01 -1.05
CA ARG A 99 -19.75 7.62 -0.38
C ARG A 99 -19.65 7.67 1.15
N VAL A 100 -18.48 7.30 1.72
CA VAL A 100 -18.24 7.41 3.17
C VAL A 100 -18.33 8.86 3.63
N LEU A 101 -17.68 9.80 2.91
CA LEU A 101 -17.74 11.22 3.26
C LEU A 101 -19.17 11.78 3.14
N GLU A 102 -19.89 11.40 2.10
CA GLU A 102 -21.28 11.82 1.90
C GLU A 102 -22.18 11.36 3.05
N ALA A 103 -22.13 10.06 3.39
CA ALA A 103 -22.93 9.48 4.47
C ALA A 103 -22.62 10.10 5.84
N LEU A 104 -21.34 10.38 6.12
CA LEU A 104 -20.95 11.04 7.37
C LEU A 104 -21.40 12.51 7.40
N ASN A 105 -21.34 13.21 6.28
CA ASN A 105 -21.85 14.59 6.18
C ASN A 105 -23.36 14.66 6.44
N GLU A 106 -24.14 13.73 5.88
CA GLU A 106 -25.58 13.64 6.16
C GLU A 106 -25.87 13.28 7.63
N ALA A 107 -25.09 12.38 8.23
CA ALA A 107 -25.20 12.07 9.65
C ALA A 107 -24.90 13.27 10.54
N ALA A 108 -23.86 14.03 10.21
CA ALA A 108 -23.49 15.26 10.93
C ALA A 108 -24.58 16.32 10.86
N LYS A 109 -25.22 16.54 9.71
CA LYS A 109 -26.39 17.43 9.59
C LYS A 109 -27.55 17.00 10.47
N ALA A 110 -27.70 15.68 10.71
CA ALA A 110 -28.70 15.12 11.62
C ALA A 110 -28.23 15.06 13.09
N GLY A 111 -27.11 15.67 13.45
CA GLY A 111 -26.56 15.69 14.81
C GLY A 111 -25.98 14.35 15.27
N LYS A 112 -25.64 13.44 14.36
CA LYS A 112 -25.09 12.12 14.66
C LYS A 112 -23.58 12.09 14.38
N GLY A 113 -22.80 11.48 15.28
CA GLY A 113 -21.35 11.33 15.15
C GLY A 113 -20.90 10.11 14.34
N ALA A 114 -21.84 9.25 13.91
CA ALA A 114 -21.57 8.04 13.14
C ALA A 114 -22.72 7.76 12.17
N ALA A 115 -22.45 7.01 11.10
CA ALA A 115 -23.44 6.56 10.13
C ALA A 115 -23.28 5.07 9.83
N GLN A 116 -24.18 4.52 9.03
CA GLN A 116 -24.09 3.17 8.48
C GLN A 116 -23.98 3.25 6.96
N LEU A 117 -22.99 2.55 6.39
CA LEU A 117 -22.81 2.41 4.96
C LEU A 117 -22.56 0.95 4.62
N ASP A 118 -23.33 0.38 3.68
CA ASP A 118 -23.22 -1.02 3.24
C ASP A 118 -23.20 -2.02 4.42
N GLY A 119 -24.05 -1.80 5.44
CA GLY A 119 -24.16 -2.65 6.63
C GLY A 119 -23.03 -2.49 7.66
N LYS A 120 -22.07 -1.60 7.44
CA LYS A 120 -20.94 -1.33 8.35
C LYS A 120 -21.07 0.05 8.99
N MET A 121 -20.72 0.15 10.26
CA MET A 121 -20.62 1.43 10.95
C MET A 121 -19.40 2.21 10.41
N ILE A 122 -19.60 3.49 10.15
CA ILE A 122 -18.57 4.46 9.77
C ILE A 122 -18.60 5.65 10.74
N ASP A 123 -17.43 6.19 11.02
CA ASP A 123 -17.21 7.25 12.01
C ASP A 123 -16.09 8.21 11.55
N MET A 124 -15.59 9.04 12.45
CA MET A 124 -14.50 9.99 12.20
C MET A 124 -13.19 9.31 11.74
N ALA A 125 -12.91 8.08 12.20
CA ALA A 125 -11.74 7.33 11.72
C ALA A 125 -11.91 6.94 10.25
N SER A 126 -13.11 6.49 9.88
CA SER A 126 -13.50 6.19 8.49
C SER A 126 -13.42 7.44 7.60
N GLU A 127 -13.81 8.61 8.12
CA GLU A 127 -13.69 9.90 7.41
C GLU A 127 -12.22 10.21 7.06
N ARG A 128 -11.32 10.09 8.04
CA ARG A 128 -9.90 10.36 7.83
C ARG A 128 -9.31 9.44 6.76
N MET A 129 -9.63 8.14 6.82
CA MET A 129 -9.19 7.17 5.81
C MET A 129 -9.72 7.52 4.41
N ALA A 130 -11.00 7.86 4.31
CA ALA A 130 -11.63 8.22 3.05
C ALA A 130 -11.00 9.49 2.44
N ARG A 131 -10.73 10.52 3.24
CA ARG A 131 -10.03 11.74 2.79
C ARG A 131 -8.63 11.45 2.26
N ASN A 132 -7.87 10.54 2.89
CA ASN A 132 -6.54 10.16 2.44
C ASN A 132 -6.58 9.46 1.08
N VAL A 133 -7.51 8.53 0.87
CA VAL A 133 -7.70 7.83 -0.41
C VAL A 133 -8.03 8.82 -1.53
N ILE A 134 -8.97 9.74 -1.30
CA ILE A 134 -9.36 10.74 -2.29
C ILE A 134 -8.20 11.69 -2.60
N ALA A 135 -7.50 12.18 -1.58
CA ALA A 135 -6.36 13.08 -1.77
C ALA A 135 -5.24 12.42 -2.60
N GLN A 136 -4.98 11.12 -2.37
CA GLN A 136 -4.01 10.37 -3.16
C GLN A 136 -4.47 10.23 -4.62
N ALA A 137 -5.73 9.91 -4.85
CA ALA A 137 -6.28 9.79 -6.21
C ALA A 137 -6.23 11.11 -6.97
N ASP A 138 -6.59 12.22 -6.32
CA ASP A 138 -6.58 13.56 -6.92
C ASP A 138 -5.14 13.99 -7.27
N GLN A 139 -4.15 13.74 -6.40
CA GLN A 139 -2.74 14.00 -6.69
C GLN A 139 -2.19 13.20 -7.89
N ILE A 140 -2.63 11.94 -8.03
CA ILE A 140 -2.25 11.10 -9.18
C ILE A 140 -2.88 11.67 -10.45
N ALA A 141 -4.16 12.05 -10.42
CA ALA A 141 -4.86 12.63 -11.57
C ALA A 141 -4.23 13.95 -12.04
N GLU A 142 -3.76 14.80 -11.12
CA GLU A 142 -3.07 16.05 -11.45
C GLU A 142 -1.73 15.82 -12.15
N LYS A 143 -0.97 14.79 -11.73
CA LYS A 143 0.34 14.47 -12.32
C LYS A 143 0.26 13.73 -13.66
N SER A 144 -0.92 13.23 -14.01
CA SER A 144 -1.17 12.51 -15.26
C SER A 144 -1.60 13.41 -16.42
N LYS A 145 -1.75 14.71 -16.16
CA LYS A 145 -2.03 15.77 -17.14
C LYS A 145 -0.75 16.38 -17.69
#